data_c028e4e78909dbcfdf9d5ec639859e11
#
_entry.id   c028e4e78909dbcfdf9d5ec639859e11
#
_cell.length_a   1.000
_cell.length_b   1.000
_cell.length_c   1.000
_cell.angle_alpha   90.00
_cell.angle_beta   90.00
_cell.angle_gamma   90.00
#
_symmetry.space_group_name_H-M   'P 1'
#
loop_
_entity.id
_entity.type
_entity.pdbx_description
1 polymer ?
#
loop_
_entity_poly.entity_id
_entity_poly.type
_entity_poly.pdbx_seq_one_letter_code
_entity_poly.pdbx_strand_id
1 'polypeptide(L)'
;MTSSTIPNPTKTQGILLLDKPEGKTSFYLVSVLRRLTGIKKIGHAGTLDPFATGVMVMLVGQNFTRLAEKFQNHDKAYRATITLGIETDSYDIDGEIVAKSDKAPTLEEIHEVLTSFQGTVKQIPPMFSAKRQNGKKLYELARQGLSVEREPKTVTIKTILVDYEYPILTLDIDCTKGTYIRSIAHDIGQMLGCGAFVSKLVRTRSGPFQLQDCISLPPQG
;
A
#
# COMPACT_ATOMS: atom_id res chain seq x y z
N MET A 1 6.97 31.54 -47.99
CA MET A 1 7.56 30.79 -46.86
C MET A 1 6.56 30.75 -45.74
N THR A 2 5.76 29.71 -45.70
CA THR A 2 4.73 29.52 -44.66
C THR A 2 5.40 28.84 -43.46
N SER A 3 5.59 29.62 -42.40
CA SER A 3 6.06 29.11 -41.10
C SER A 3 4.99 28.16 -40.54
N SER A 4 5.23 26.88 -40.60
CA SER A 4 4.43 25.88 -39.90
C SER A 4 4.72 25.98 -38.39
N THR A 5 3.89 26.71 -37.68
CA THR A 5 3.90 26.73 -36.22
C THR A 5 3.49 25.32 -35.75
N ILE A 6 4.45 24.54 -35.26
CA ILE A 6 4.16 23.28 -34.53
C ILE A 6 3.27 23.68 -33.36
N PRO A 7 2.05 23.13 -33.25
CA PRO A 7 1.19 23.47 -32.11
C PRO A 7 1.90 23.06 -30.84
N ASN A 8 2.03 24.00 -29.91
CA ASN A 8 2.57 23.76 -28.57
C ASN A 8 1.84 22.57 -27.98
N PRO A 9 2.51 21.50 -27.55
CA PRO A 9 1.83 20.32 -27.01
C PRO A 9 0.93 20.77 -25.85
N THR A 10 -0.38 20.67 -26.07
CA THR A 10 -1.36 20.97 -25.01
C THR A 10 -1.02 20.11 -23.82
N LYS A 11 -0.64 20.74 -22.69
CA LYS A 11 -0.30 20.02 -21.47
C LYS A 11 -1.53 19.24 -21.02
N THR A 12 -1.59 17.96 -21.39
CA THR A 12 -2.72 17.10 -21.12
C THR A 12 -2.85 16.91 -19.60
N GLN A 13 -4.02 17.30 -19.06
CA GLN A 13 -4.38 17.08 -17.68
C GLN A 13 -5.37 15.92 -17.59
N GLY A 14 -5.35 15.18 -16.49
CA GLY A 14 -6.25 14.04 -16.36
C GLY A 14 -5.89 13.12 -15.20
N ILE A 15 -6.50 11.95 -15.24
CA ILE A 15 -6.17 10.82 -14.38
C ILE A 15 -5.30 9.88 -15.19
N LEU A 16 -4.18 9.46 -14.59
CA LEU A 16 -3.27 8.48 -15.17
C LEU A 16 -3.09 7.33 -14.19
N LEU A 17 -3.22 6.11 -14.69
CA LEU A 17 -3.03 4.90 -13.90
C LEU A 17 -1.62 4.36 -14.14
N LEU A 18 -0.84 4.27 -13.08
CA LEU A 18 0.52 3.73 -13.12
C LEU A 18 0.62 2.47 -12.27
N ASP A 19 1.35 1.49 -12.78
CA ASP A 19 1.88 0.42 -11.96
C ASP A 19 3.13 0.95 -11.23
N LYS A 20 3.04 1.09 -9.90
CA LYS A 20 4.16 1.58 -9.11
C LYS A 20 5.26 0.53 -9.04
N PRO A 21 6.47 0.81 -9.50
CA PRO A 21 7.59 -0.12 -9.37
C PRO A 21 7.98 -0.31 -7.91
N GLU A 22 8.53 -1.48 -7.60
CA GLU A 22 9.10 -1.82 -6.30
C GLU A 22 10.27 -0.90 -5.95
N GLY A 23 10.49 -0.66 -4.65
CA GLY A 23 11.58 0.15 -4.12
C GLY A 23 11.44 1.66 -4.35
N LYS A 24 10.37 2.12 -5.00
CA LYS A 24 10.12 3.54 -5.25
C LYS A 24 8.99 4.07 -4.39
N THR A 25 9.14 5.30 -3.90
CA THR A 25 8.06 5.98 -3.16
C THR A 25 6.94 6.42 -4.10
N SER A 26 5.72 6.61 -3.56
CA SER A 26 4.61 7.20 -4.34
C SER A 26 4.96 8.60 -4.87
N PHE A 27 5.76 9.38 -4.15
CA PHE A 27 6.21 10.70 -4.58
C PHE A 27 7.21 10.65 -5.73
N TYR A 28 7.98 9.57 -5.88
CA TYR A 28 8.84 9.36 -7.05
C TYR A 28 8.03 9.46 -8.36
N LEU A 29 6.84 8.84 -8.42
CA LEU A 29 5.96 8.92 -9.59
C LEU A 29 5.52 10.36 -9.89
N VAL A 30 5.23 11.14 -8.83
CA VAL A 30 4.91 12.58 -8.97
C VAL A 30 6.09 13.32 -9.59
N SER A 31 7.31 13.05 -9.14
CA SER A 31 8.54 13.71 -9.65
C SER A 31 8.81 13.35 -11.11
N VAL A 32 8.66 12.07 -11.48
CA VAL A 32 8.81 11.61 -12.86
C VAL A 32 7.78 12.30 -13.78
N LEU A 33 6.51 12.30 -13.40
CA LEU A 33 5.46 12.92 -14.20
C LEU A 33 5.64 14.43 -14.33
N ARG A 34 6.09 15.12 -13.28
CA ARG A 34 6.43 16.56 -13.38
C ARG A 34 7.51 16.82 -14.40
N ARG A 35 8.56 15.99 -14.42
CA ARG A 35 9.64 16.09 -15.41
C ARG A 35 9.15 15.84 -16.84
N LEU A 36 8.35 14.81 -17.04
CA LEU A 36 7.85 14.41 -18.37
C LEU A 36 6.81 15.39 -18.94
N THR A 37 5.92 15.93 -18.09
CA THR A 37 4.80 16.76 -18.54
C THR A 37 5.03 18.26 -18.40
N GLY A 38 6.00 18.67 -17.59
CA GLY A 38 6.19 20.08 -17.19
C GLY A 38 5.06 20.65 -16.32
N ILE A 39 4.09 19.83 -15.89
CA ILE A 39 2.98 20.25 -15.04
C ILE A 39 3.41 20.16 -13.57
N LYS A 40 3.38 21.30 -12.86
CA LYS A 40 3.79 21.36 -11.44
C LYS A 40 2.75 20.73 -10.47
N LYS A 41 1.47 20.90 -10.77
CA LYS A 41 0.35 20.39 -9.94
C LYS A 41 0.04 18.95 -10.33
N ILE A 42 0.73 18.00 -9.67
CA ILE A 42 0.52 16.56 -9.78
C ILE A 42 0.47 15.98 -8.38
N GLY A 43 -0.46 15.07 -8.14
CA GLY A 43 -0.63 14.32 -6.89
C GLY A 43 -1.02 12.88 -7.17
N HIS A 44 -1.30 12.13 -6.12
CA HIS A 44 -1.79 10.75 -6.19
C HIS A 44 -2.92 10.52 -5.19
N ALA A 45 -3.74 9.51 -5.46
CA ALA A 45 -4.85 9.11 -4.59
C ALA A 45 -4.52 7.82 -3.83
N GLY A 46 -3.86 7.97 -2.69
CA GLY A 46 -3.49 6.88 -1.79
C GLY A 46 -2.04 6.42 -1.97
N THR A 47 -1.29 6.55 -0.89
CA THR A 47 0.12 6.12 -0.81
C THR A 47 0.24 4.60 -0.88
N LEU A 48 1.30 4.12 -1.50
CA LEU A 48 1.86 2.78 -1.36
C LEU A 48 3.22 2.90 -0.69
N ASP A 49 3.53 1.94 0.16
CA ASP A 49 4.85 1.79 0.77
C ASP A 49 5.92 1.54 -0.31
N PRO A 50 7.22 1.81 -0.05
CA PRO A 50 8.27 1.65 -1.07
C PRO A 50 8.35 0.24 -1.65
N PHE A 51 8.31 -0.80 -0.81
CA PHE A 51 8.36 -2.20 -1.24
C PHE A 51 7.11 -2.66 -2.01
N ALA A 52 5.94 -2.00 -1.79
CA ALA A 52 4.69 -2.36 -2.46
C ALA A 52 4.65 -1.89 -3.92
N THR A 53 3.92 -2.63 -4.76
CA THR A 53 3.70 -2.34 -6.19
C THR A 53 2.20 -2.19 -6.50
N GLY A 54 1.87 -1.95 -7.77
CA GLY A 54 0.49 -1.98 -8.24
C GLY A 54 -0.16 -0.62 -8.46
N VAL A 55 -1.48 -0.63 -8.53
CA VAL A 55 -2.31 0.50 -8.98
C VAL A 55 -2.00 1.79 -8.22
N MET A 56 -1.49 2.79 -8.92
CA MET A 56 -1.33 4.15 -8.42
C MET A 56 -2.14 5.11 -9.29
N VAL A 57 -3.15 5.73 -8.70
CA VAL A 57 -4.00 6.72 -9.37
C VAL A 57 -3.31 8.08 -9.27
N MET A 58 -2.76 8.55 -10.39
CA MET A 58 -2.08 9.84 -10.51
C MET A 58 -3.06 10.90 -11.00
N LEU A 59 -2.99 12.07 -10.39
CA LEU A 59 -3.87 13.21 -10.67
C LEU A 59 -3.03 14.33 -11.26
N VAL A 60 -3.17 14.57 -12.56
CA VAL A 60 -2.35 15.51 -13.33
C VAL A 60 -3.15 16.79 -13.57
N GLY A 61 -2.68 17.92 -13.04
CA GLY A 61 -3.32 19.22 -13.13
C GLY A 61 -4.18 19.59 -11.93
N GLN A 62 -4.40 20.89 -11.75
CA GLN A 62 -5.06 21.44 -10.54
C GLN A 62 -6.50 20.95 -10.39
N ASN A 63 -7.25 20.81 -11.48
CA ASN A 63 -8.64 20.36 -11.43
C ASN A 63 -8.74 18.91 -10.93
N PHE A 64 -7.77 18.07 -11.28
CA PHE A 64 -7.75 16.66 -10.89
C PHE A 64 -7.17 16.47 -9.48
N THR A 65 -6.15 17.23 -9.08
CA THR A 65 -5.59 17.12 -7.73
C THR A 65 -6.58 17.52 -6.63
N ARG A 66 -7.57 18.36 -6.94
CA ARG A 66 -8.69 18.70 -6.02
C ARG A 66 -9.60 17.50 -5.74
N LEU A 67 -9.60 16.48 -6.60
CA LEU A 67 -10.40 15.26 -6.46
C LEU A 67 -9.68 14.18 -5.66
N ALA A 68 -8.48 14.44 -5.13
CA ALA A 68 -7.66 13.44 -4.46
C ALA A 68 -8.40 12.71 -3.34
N GLU A 69 -9.12 13.43 -2.50
CA GLU A 69 -9.90 12.85 -1.40
C GLU A 69 -10.98 11.89 -1.90
N LYS A 70 -11.70 12.24 -2.98
CA LYS A 70 -12.72 11.38 -3.58
C LYS A 70 -12.13 10.03 -3.98
N PHE A 71 -10.97 10.02 -4.65
CA PHE A 71 -10.31 8.77 -5.08
C PHE A 71 -9.63 8.02 -3.93
N GLN A 72 -9.14 8.73 -2.91
CA GLN A 72 -8.59 8.10 -1.69
C GLN A 72 -9.66 7.33 -0.92
N ASN A 73 -10.89 7.76 -0.98
CA ASN A 73 -12.02 7.17 -0.25
C ASN A 73 -12.53 5.85 -0.84
N HIS A 74 -12.09 5.46 -2.02
CA HIS A 74 -12.46 4.18 -2.61
C HIS A 74 -11.89 3.00 -1.82
N ASP A 75 -12.58 1.85 -1.90
CA ASP A 75 -12.08 0.56 -1.45
C ASP A 75 -10.91 0.09 -2.31
N LYS A 76 -10.08 -0.78 -1.75
CA LYS A 76 -8.88 -1.32 -2.41
C LYS A 76 -8.89 -2.84 -2.34
N ALA A 77 -8.20 -3.44 -3.31
CA ALA A 77 -7.84 -4.84 -3.26
C ALA A 77 -6.33 -5.00 -3.36
N TYR A 78 -5.82 -6.00 -2.65
CA TYR A 78 -4.40 -6.32 -2.60
C TYR A 78 -4.19 -7.82 -2.73
N ARG A 79 -3.07 -8.19 -3.35
CA ARG A 79 -2.44 -9.49 -3.14
C ARG A 79 -1.26 -9.30 -2.21
N ALA A 80 -1.28 -9.97 -1.07
CA ALA A 80 -0.24 -9.91 -0.06
C ALA A 80 0.45 -11.27 0.06
N THR A 81 1.79 -11.27 -0.01
CA THR A 81 2.62 -12.40 0.40
C THR A 81 3.13 -12.10 1.79
N ILE A 82 2.82 -12.97 2.73
CA ILE A 82 3.13 -12.86 4.15
C ILE A 82 4.13 -13.95 4.48
N THR A 83 5.22 -13.59 5.14
CA THR A 83 6.20 -14.55 5.66
C THR A 83 5.93 -14.78 7.14
N LEU A 84 5.64 -16.02 7.50
CA LEU A 84 5.40 -16.49 8.87
C LEU A 84 6.73 -16.88 9.54
N GLY A 85 6.73 -16.91 10.89
CA GLY A 85 7.89 -17.31 11.67
C GLY A 85 8.89 -16.19 11.97
N ILE A 86 8.66 -14.99 11.43
CA ILE A 86 9.51 -13.81 11.64
C ILE A 86 8.63 -12.59 11.87
N GLU A 87 8.99 -11.76 12.83
CA GLU A 87 8.36 -10.46 13.05
C GLU A 87 9.36 -9.33 12.81
N THR A 88 8.92 -8.25 12.15
CA THR A 88 9.69 -7.03 11.95
C THR A 88 9.01 -5.84 12.62
N ASP A 89 9.76 -4.83 12.99
CA ASP A 89 9.28 -3.62 13.68
C ASP A 89 8.33 -2.76 12.83
N SER A 90 8.49 -2.82 11.49
CA SER A 90 7.61 -2.12 10.53
C SER A 90 6.45 -2.98 10.01
N TYR A 91 6.43 -4.29 10.36
CA TYR A 91 5.49 -5.30 9.86
C TYR A 91 5.61 -5.57 8.36
N ASP A 92 6.73 -5.19 7.74
CA ASP A 92 7.06 -5.40 6.33
C ASP A 92 8.55 -5.75 6.15
N ILE A 93 8.94 -6.02 4.90
CA ILE A 93 10.30 -6.47 4.53
C ILE A 93 11.39 -5.42 4.77
N ASP A 94 11.01 -4.13 4.85
CA ASP A 94 11.97 -3.03 5.05
C ASP A 94 12.35 -2.85 6.55
N GLY A 95 11.67 -3.57 7.48
CA GLY A 95 11.88 -3.45 8.92
C GLY A 95 12.99 -4.33 9.48
N GLU A 96 13.45 -3.97 10.68
CA GLU A 96 14.39 -4.78 11.45
C GLU A 96 13.69 -5.99 12.08
N ILE A 97 14.35 -7.15 12.06
CA ILE A 97 13.81 -8.38 12.69
C ILE A 97 13.82 -8.20 14.20
N VAL A 98 12.65 -8.33 14.84
CA VAL A 98 12.46 -8.21 16.30
C VAL A 98 12.18 -9.54 16.99
N ALA A 99 11.64 -10.52 16.26
CA ALA A 99 11.39 -11.85 16.80
C ALA A 99 11.45 -12.93 15.72
N LYS A 100 11.74 -14.18 16.13
CA LYS A 100 11.67 -15.37 15.29
C LYS A 100 11.00 -16.51 16.06
N SER A 101 10.34 -17.40 15.33
CA SER A 101 9.66 -18.58 15.86
C SER A 101 9.81 -19.74 14.89
N ASP A 102 10.02 -20.94 15.41
CA ASP A 102 10.06 -22.18 14.64
C ASP A 102 8.68 -22.84 14.50
N LYS A 103 7.63 -22.20 15.04
CA LYS A 103 6.26 -22.71 14.91
C LYS A 103 5.81 -22.61 13.46
N ALA A 104 5.53 -23.76 12.84
CA ALA A 104 4.91 -23.87 11.52
C ALA A 104 3.39 -24.13 11.72
N PRO A 105 2.51 -23.12 11.51
CA PRO A 105 1.07 -23.32 11.64
C PRO A 105 0.54 -24.31 10.61
N THR A 106 -0.49 -25.08 10.99
CA THR A 106 -1.21 -25.95 10.05
C THR A 106 -2.16 -25.16 9.16
N LEU A 107 -2.63 -25.76 8.07
CA LEU A 107 -3.61 -25.14 7.18
C LEU A 107 -4.93 -24.87 7.91
N GLU A 108 -5.31 -25.75 8.85
CA GLU A 108 -6.50 -25.59 9.68
C GLU A 108 -6.39 -24.36 10.58
N GLU A 109 -5.23 -24.16 11.27
CA GLU A 109 -4.97 -22.97 12.07
C GLU A 109 -5.04 -21.70 11.22
N ILE A 110 -4.50 -21.73 9.99
CA ILE A 110 -4.60 -20.61 9.02
C ILE A 110 -6.08 -20.30 8.73
N HIS A 111 -6.88 -21.30 8.38
CA HIS A 111 -8.30 -21.10 8.06
C HIS A 111 -9.07 -20.52 9.25
N GLU A 112 -8.82 -21.03 10.47
CA GLU A 112 -9.46 -20.55 11.69
C GLU A 112 -9.14 -19.07 11.94
N VAL A 113 -7.87 -18.69 11.88
CA VAL A 113 -7.44 -17.30 12.05
C VAL A 113 -8.04 -16.39 10.99
N LEU A 114 -8.05 -16.79 9.72
CA LEU A 114 -8.59 -15.96 8.64
C LEU A 114 -10.09 -15.69 8.77
N THR A 115 -10.86 -16.50 9.52
CA THR A 115 -12.26 -16.20 9.83
C THR A 115 -12.42 -14.93 10.64
N SER A 116 -11.44 -14.59 11.49
CA SER A 116 -11.42 -13.37 12.30
C SER A 116 -11.16 -12.09 11.48
N PHE A 117 -10.69 -12.25 10.24
CA PHE A 117 -10.43 -11.15 9.31
C PHE A 117 -11.52 -11.02 8.22
N GLN A 118 -12.75 -11.44 8.55
CA GLN A 118 -13.92 -11.27 7.68
C GLN A 118 -14.86 -10.22 8.27
N GLY A 119 -15.31 -9.27 7.44
CA GLY A 119 -16.24 -8.24 7.86
C GLY A 119 -15.59 -7.07 8.58
N THR A 120 -16.28 -6.51 9.56
CA THR A 120 -15.86 -5.28 10.26
C THR A 120 -14.97 -5.61 11.45
N VAL A 121 -13.76 -5.09 11.43
CA VAL A 121 -12.74 -5.31 12.48
C VAL A 121 -12.15 -3.99 12.97
N LYS A 122 -11.60 -4.00 14.19
CA LYS A 122 -10.80 -2.89 14.72
C LYS A 122 -9.32 -3.17 14.45
N GLN A 123 -8.63 -2.24 13.80
CA GLN A 123 -7.23 -2.35 13.44
C GLN A 123 -6.42 -1.22 14.06
N ILE A 124 -5.30 -1.53 14.70
CA ILE A 124 -4.32 -0.55 15.18
C ILE A 124 -3.38 -0.21 14.02
N PRO A 125 -3.30 1.07 13.60
CA PRO A 125 -2.36 1.50 12.57
C PRO A 125 -0.91 1.23 12.99
N PRO A 126 0.00 0.83 12.06
CA PRO A 126 1.41 0.62 12.41
C PRO A 126 2.09 1.96 12.76
N MET A 127 3.17 1.89 13.55
CA MET A 127 3.99 3.06 13.88
C MET A 127 4.62 3.67 12.62
N PHE A 128 5.10 2.83 11.71
CA PHE A 128 5.64 3.27 10.42
C PHE A 128 4.52 3.64 9.43
N SER A 129 3.76 4.71 9.75
CA SER A 129 2.68 5.22 8.90
C SER A 129 2.71 6.74 8.77
N ALA A 130 2.10 7.26 7.70
CA ALA A 130 1.96 8.69 7.46
C ALA A 130 0.85 9.35 8.30
N LYS A 131 0.14 8.59 9.16
CA LYS A 131 -0.86 9.13 10.08
C LYS A 131 -0.20 10.13 11.03
N ARG A 132 -0.88 11.23 11.31
CA ARG A 132 -0.39 12.26 12.24
C ARG A 132 -1.01 12.08 13.61
N GLN A 133 -0.18 12.28 14.64
CA GLN A 133 -0.60 12.40 16.02
C GLN A 133 0.14 13.58 16.64
N ASN A 134 -0.59 14.50 17.27
CA ASN A 134 -0.04 15.75 17.83
C ASN A 134 0.85 16.54 16.84
N GLY A 135 0.41 16.59 15.56
CA GLY A 135 1.11 17.32 14.50
C GLY A 135 2.29 16.60 13.86
N LYS A 136 2.87 15.57 14.49
CA LYS A 136 3.99 14.77 13.96
C LYS A 136 3.47 13.50 13.26
N LYS A 137 4.17 13.04 12.23
CA LYS A 137 3.82 11.77 11.58
C LYS A 137 4.35 10.60 12.42
N LEU A 138 3.60 9.50 12.48
CA LEU A 138 3.97 8.35 13.30
C LEU A 138 5.33 7.76 12.89
N TYR A 139 5.63 7.70 11.59
CA TYR A 139 6.93 7.20 11.13
C TYR A 139 8.13 8.07 11.58
N GLU A 140 7.90 9.38 11.82
CA GLU A 140 8.94 10.29 12.34
C GLU A 140 9.27 9.97 13.80
N LEU A 141 8.26 9.57 14.58
CA LEU A 141 8.40 9.11 15.96
C LEU A 141 9.05 7.72 16.01
N ALA A 142 8.60 6.79 15.15
CA ALA A 142 9.16 5.44 15.07
C ALA A 142 10.67 5.45 14.79
N ARG A 143 11.13 6.29 13.86
CA ARG A 143 12.57 6.46 13.57
C ARG A 143 13.40 7.02 14.73
N GLN A 144 12.74 7.64 15.71
CA GLN A 144 13.37 8.12 16.95
C GLN A 144 13.29 7.06 18.07
N GLY A 145 12.83 5.84 17.78
CA GLY A 145 12.63 4.79 18.76
C GLY A 145 11.43 5.04 19.69
N LEU A 146 10.56 6.00 19.35
CA LEU A 146 9.41 6.36 20.17
C LEU A 146 8.18 5.60 19.70
N SER A 147 7.55 4.87 20.61
CA SER A 147 6.22 4.27 20.38
C SER A 147 5.17 5.12 21.09
N VAL A 148 4.05 5.35 20.41
CA VAL A 148 2.90 6.07 20.97
C VAL A 148 1.65 5.21 20.88
N GLU A 149 0.76 5.35 21.84
CA GLU A 149 -0.54 4.71 21.80
C GLU A 149 -1.33 5.19 20.58
N ARG A 150 -1.93 4.26 19.86
CA ARG A 150 -2.69 4.54 18.62
C ARG A 150 -4.10 4.04 18.78
N GLU A 151 -5.05 4.92 18.51
CA GLU A 151 -6.45 4.53 18.56
C GLU A 151 -6.79 3.56 17.43
N PRO A 152 -7.50 2.45 17.75
CA PRO A 152 -8.01 1.51 16.77
C PRO A 152 -8.90 2.22 15.74
N LYS A 153 -8.80 1.81 14.50
CA LYS A 153 -9.67 2.26 13.42
C LYS A 153 -10.55 1.11 12.96
N THR A 154 -11.84 1.38 12.80
CA THR A 154 -12.78 0.42 12.21
C THR A 154 -12.56 0.35 10.70
N VAL A 155 -12.36 -0.87 10.19
CA VAL A 155 -12.20 -1.17 8.76
C VAL A 155 -13.02 -2.42 8.43
N THR A 156 -13.42 -2.55 7.17
CA THR A 156 -14.07 -3.77 6.68
C THR A 156 -13.10 -4.49 5.76
N ILE A 157 -12.94 -5.79 5.99
CA ILE A 157 -11.96 -6.64 5.33
C ILE A 157 -12.64 -7.90 4.83
N LYS A 158 -12.22 -8.39 3.68
CA LYS A 158 -12.51 -9.72 3.18
C LYS A 158 -11.19 -10.34 2.73
N THR A 159 -10.83 -11.47 3.34
CA THR A 159 -9.64 -12.24 2.97
C THR A 159 -10.01 -13.50 2.22
N ILE A 160 -9.20 -13.87 1.24
CA ILE A 160 -9.29 -15.13 0.50
C ILE A 160 -7.89 -15.75 0.51
N LEU A 161 -7.80 -16.99 1.00
CA LEU A 161 -6.57 -17.77 0.92
C LEU A 161 -6.32 -18.13 -0.53
N VAL A 162 -5.17 -17.74 -1.06
CA VAL A 162 -4.72 -18.06 -2.42
C VAL A 162 -3.80 -19.27 -2.39
N ASP A 163 -2.82 -19.25 -1.46
CA ASP A 163 -1.82 -20.31 -1.35
C ASP A 163 -1.19 -20.30 0.05
N TYR A 164 -0.79 -21.50 0.52
CA TYR A 164 -0.04 -21.67 1.74
C TYR A 164 0.95 -22.80 1.65
N GLU A 165 2.22 -22.46 1.69
CA GLU A 165 3.34 -23.37 1.87
C GLU A 165 4.33 -22.73 2.84
N TYR A 166 4.42 -23.27 4.06
CA TYR A 166 5.24 -22.64 5.12
C TYR A 166 6.69 -22.38 4.64
N PRO A 167 7.23 -21.18 4.86
CA PRO A 167 6.70 -20.10 5.68
C PRO A 167 5.84 -19.06 4.93
N ILE A 168 5.43 -19.33 3.71
CA ILE A 168 4.77 -18.37 2.82
C ILE A 168 3.25 -18.55 2.85
N LEU A 169 2.54 -17.46 3.13
CA LEU A 169 1.08 -17.34 3.09
C LEU A 169 0.70 -16.26 2.08
N THR A 170 -0.08 -16.59 1.06
CA THR A 170 -0.57 -15.63 0.05
C THR A 170 -2.07 -15.42 0.20
N LEU A 171 -2.46 -14.16 0.35
CA LEU A 171 -3.84 -13.74 0.51
C LEU A 171 -4.26 -12.74 -0.55
N ASP A 172 -5.48 -12.85 -1.05
CA ASP A 172 -6.19 -11.74 -1.68
C ASP A 172 -7.05 -11.05 -0.61
N ILE A 173 -6.96 -9.73 -0.55
CA ILE A 173 -7.58 -8.91 0.49
C ILE A 173 -8.34 -7.76 -0.15
N ASP A 174 -9.67 -7.77 -0.03
CA ASP A 174 -10.53 -6.61 -0.28
C ASP A 174 -10.73 -5.83 1.02
N CYS A 175 -10.60 -4.51 0.99
CA CYS A 175 -10.71 -3.71 2.20
C CYS A 175 -11.16 -2.27 1.95
N THR A 176 -11.76 -1.68 2.97
CA THR A 176 -12.11 -0.27 2.97
C THR A 176 -10.89 0.63 3.07
N LYS A 177 -11.08 1.91 2.73
CA LYS A 177 -10.03 2.93 2.84
C LYS A 177 -9.33 2.94 4.19
N GLY A 178 -8.01 3.13 4.17
CA GLY A 178 -7.20 3.32 5.37
C GLY A 178 -6.95 2.04 6.17
N THR A 179 -7.19 0.89 5.57
CA THR A 179 -6.72 -0.41 6.06
C THR A 179 -5.21 -0.52 5.80
N TYR A 180 -4.49 -1.02 6.78
CA TYR A 180 -3.07 -1.33 6.71
C TYR A 180 -2.88 -2.84 6.57
N ILE A 181 -2.45 -3.29 5.39
CA ILE A 181 -2.21 -4.73 5.13
C ILE A 181 -1.10 -5.26 6.03
N ARG A 182 -0.12 -4.43 6.37
CA ARG A 182 0.95 -4.76 7.31
C ARG A 182 0.43 -5.10 8.71
N SER A 183 -0.55 -4.33 9.22
CA SER A 183 -1.20 -4.68 10.49
C SER A 183 -1.99 -5.99 10.40
N ILE A 184 -2.64 -6.29 9.26
CA ILE A 184 -3.31 -7.59 9.06
C ILE A 184 -2.29 -8.73 9.18
N ALA A 185 -1.15 -8.63 8.50
CA ALA A 185 -0.12 -9.66 8.55
C ALA A 185 0.44 -9.84 9.97
N HIS A 186 0.74 -8.74 10.65
CA HIS A 186 1.19 -8.77 12.05
C HIS A 186 0.16 -9.46 12.95
N ASP A 187 -1.10 -9.05 12.88
CA ASP A 187 -2.18 -9.58 13.73
C ASP A 187 -2.41 -11.08 13.44
N ILE A 188 -2.35 -11.53 12.17
CA ILE A 188 -2.38 -12.95 11.78
C ILE A 188 -1.22 -13.70 12.46
N GLY A 189 0.01 -13.17 12.35
CA GLY A 189 1.19 -13.78 12.95
C GLY A 189 1.11 -13.89 14.47
N GLN A 190 0.54 -12.88 15.15
CA GLN A 190 0.29 -12.89 16.59
C GLN A 190 -0.76 -13.96 16.96
N MET A 191 -1.88 -14.04 16.25
CA MET A 191 -2.92 -15.03 16.51
C MET A 191 -2.43 -16.47 16.27
N LEU A 192 -1.58 -16.66 15.26
CA LEU A 192 -0.93 -17.95 15.00
C LEU A 192 0.20 -18.26 16.02
N GLY A 193 0.65 -17.28 16.80
CA GLY A 193 1.74 -17.41 17.76
C GLY A 193 3.12 -17.65 17.15
N CYS A 194 3.33 -17.27 15.87
CA CYS A 194 4.62 -17.42 15.17
C CYS A 194 5.25 -16.09 14.74
N GLY A 195 4.49 -14.98 14.80
CA GLY A 195 4.89 -13.73 14.18
C GLY A 195 4.78 -13.78 12.64
N ALA A 196 4.67 -12.60 12.01
CA ALA A 196 4.60 -12.48 10.57
C ALA A 196 4.91 -11.05 10.11
N PHE A 197 5.32 -10.92 8.85
CA PHE A 197 5.47 -9.64 8.16
C PHE A 197 5.06 -9.76 6.68
N VAL A 198 4.74 -8.62 6.05
CA VAL A 198 4.46 -8.59 4.61
C VAL A 198 5.76 -8.56 3.84
N SER A 199 6.06 -9.62 3.10
CA SER A 199 7.26 -9.72 2.26
C SER A 199 7.02 -9.20 0.83
N LYS A 200 5.77 -9.26 0.32
CA LYS A 200 5.39 -8.66 -0.97
C LYS A 200 3.96 -8.16 -0.93
N LEU A 201 3.71 -7.01 -1.54
CA LEU A 201 2.39 -6.40 -1.59
C LEU A 201 2.12 -5.80 -2.97
N VAL A 202 1.02 -6.22 -3.57
CA VAL A 202 0.56 -5.69 -4.86
C VAL A 202 -0.84 -5.11 -4.67
N ARG A 203 -1.02 -3.81 -4.90
CA ARG A 203 -2.37 -3.24 -4.97
C ARG A 203 -2.99 -3.56 -6.33
N THR A 204 -3.91 -4.52 -6.37
CA THR A 204 -4.54 -5.02 -7.60
C THR A 204 -5.69 -4.14 -8.06
N ARG A 205 -6.33 -3.39 -7.11
CA ARG A 205 -7.46 -2.51 -7.40
C ARG A 205 -7.47 -1.27 -6.50
N SER A 206 -7.95 -0.13 -7.05
CA SER A 206 -8.27 1.09 -6.31
C SER A 206 -9.57 1.69 -6.85
N GLY A 207 -10.68 1.48 -6.15
CA GLY A 207 -12.02 1.80 -6.65
C GLY A 207 -12.33 1.09 -7.97
N PRO A 208 -12.66 1.82 -9.04
CA PRO A 208 -12.96 1.21 -10.34
C PRO A 208 -11.70 0.82 -11.15
N PHE A 209 -10.51 1.21 -10.70
CA PHE A 209 -9.26 1.06 -11.45
C PHE A 209 -8.57 -0.26 -11.10
N GLN A 210 -8.20 -1.04 -12.12
CA GLN A 210 -7.57 -2.35 -12.02
C GLN A 210 -6.09 -2.27 -12.41
N LEU A 211 -5.28 -3.22 -11.94
CA LEU A 211 -3.86 -3.29 -12.28
C LEU A 211 -3.62 -3.44 -13.79
N GLN A 212 -4.45 -4.19 -14.47
CA GLN A 212 -4.39 -4.37 -15.93
C GLN A 212 -4.58 -3.08 -16.73
N ASP A 213 -5.19 -2.04 -16.14
CA ASP A 213 -5.42 -0.74 -16.77
C ASP A 213 -4.23 0.21 -16.57
N CYS A 214 -3.23 -0.21 -15.80
CA CYS A 214 -2.07 0.59 -15.47
C CYS A 214 -0.98 0.46 -16.52
N ILE A 215 -0.29 1.58 -16.79
CA ILE A 215 0.94 1.59 -17.59
C ILE A 215 2.15 1.54 -16.65
N SER A 216 3.18 0.81 -17.04
CA SER A 216 4.47 0.82 -16.37
C SER A 216 5.30 2.01 -16.86
N LEU A 217 6.07 2.63 -15.96
CA LEU A 217 7.05 3.62 -16.40
C LEU A 217 8.21 2.91 -17.11
N PRO A 218 8.74 3.53 -18.19
CA PRO A 218 9.93 2.97 -18.83
C PRO A 218 11.09 2.91 -17.83
N PRO A 219 12.00 1.93 -17.95
CA PRO A 219 13.19 1.86 -17.15
C PRO A 219 13.92 3.21 -17.22
N GLN A 220 14.27 3.76 -16.06
CA GLN A 220 15.09 4.96 -16.01
C GLN A 220 16.54 4.49 -16.09
N GLY A 221 17.18 4.76 -17.22
CA GLY A 221 18.62 4.58 -17.40
C GLY A 221 19.41 5.46 -16.43
#